data_f11e340aa4296482f561d5c1d3cda52e
#
_entry.id   f11e340aa4296482f561d5c1d3cda52e
#
_cell.length_a   1.000
_cell.length_b   1.000
_cell.length_c   1.000
_cell.angle_alpha   90.00
_cell.angle_beta   90.00
_cell.angle_gamma   90.00
#
_symmetry.space_group_name_H-M   'P 1'
#
loop_
_entity.id
_entity.type
_entity.pdbx_description
1 polymer ?
#
loop_
_entity_poly.entity_id
_entity_poly.type
_entity_poly.pdbx_seq_one_letter_code
_entity_poly.pdbx_strand_id
1 'polypeptide(L)'
;MEYDYDESEFCAADERRCIVLIIYDITDDKRRTKMVKCLERYGVRVQKSAFEAFLTARKYDELVARTTRLIDPRTDSLRIYLLANHTSVRSWGVGDRHLEDVIVF
;
A
#
# COMPACT_ATOMS: atom_id res chain seq x y z
N MET A 1 -8.20 4.90 13.05
CA MET A 1 -9.56 4.66 12.60
C MET A 1 -9.56 3.65 11.49
N GLU A 2 -10.48 2.75 11.55
CA GLU A 2 -10.55 1.67 10.59
C GLU A 2 -11.71 1.90 9.66
N TYR A 3 -11.49 1.75 8.37
CA TYR A 3 -12.56 1.91 7.41
C TYR A 3 -12.93 0.54 6.87
N ASP A 4 -14.21 0.26 6.83
CA ASP A 4 -14.67 -0.95 6.19
C ASP A 4 -14.64 -0.74 4.70
N TYR A 5 -14.25 -1.74 3.96
CA TYR A 5 -14.35 -1.70 2.53
C TYR A 5 -15.21 -2.88 2.09
N ASP A 6 -15.83 -2.72 0.95
CA ASP A 6 -16.65 -3.76 0.40
C ASP A 6 -15.75 -4.75 -0.31
N GLU A 7 -15.75 -5.98 0.14
CA GLU A 7 -14.92 -7.00 -0.47
C GLU A 7 -15.22 -7.19 -1.95
N SER A 8 -16.41 -6.80 -2.36
CA SER A 8 -16.76 -6.90 -3.77
C SER A 8 -15.92 -5.93 -4.60
N GLU A 9 -15.31 -4.92 -3.98
CA GLU A 9 -14.44 -4.02 -4.70
C GLU A 9 -13.20 -4.72 -5.18
N PHE A 10 -12.75 -5.72 -4.45
CA PHE A 10 -11.66 -6.56 -4.90
C PHE A 10 -12.16 -7.64 -5.84
N CYS A 11 -13.45 -7.79 -5.94
CA CYS A 11 -14.11 -8.77 -6.73
C CYS A 11 -13.86 -10.14 -6.26
N ALA A 12 -14.85 -10.84 -6.25
CA ALA A 12 -14.79 -12.22 -5.90
C ALA A 12 -13.81 -12.95 -6.76
N ALA A 13 -13.52 -12.42 -7.88
CA ALA A 13 -12.51 -13.02 -8.69
C ALA A 13 -11.19 -12.59 -8.17
N ASP A 14 -10.61 -13.40 -7.42
CA ASP A 14 -9.37 -13.20 -6.77
C ASP A 14 -8.23 -12.82 -7.67
N GLU A 15 -8.36 -12.93 -8.97
CA GLU A 15 -7.34 -12.52 -9.91
C GLU A 15 -7.32 -11.02 -10.14
N ARG A 16 -8.38 -10.33 -9.78
CA ARG A 16 -8.42 -8.89 -9.99
C ARG A 16 -7.57 -8.16 -8.99
N ARG A 17 -7.03 -7.05 -9.44
CA ARG A 17 -6.16 -6.23 -8.60
C ARG A 17 -6.71 -4.83 -8.47
N CYS A 18 -6.43 -4.23 -7.34
CA CYS A 18 -6.79 -2.83 -7.08
C CYS A 18 -5.55 -2.07 -6.69
N ILE A 19 -5.60 -0.77 -6.91
CA ILE A 19 -4.53 0.11 -6.50
C ILE A 19 -4.67 0.35 -5.00
N VAL A 20 -3.58 0.22 -4.30
CA VAL A 20 -3.53 0.43 -2.86
C VAL A 20 -2.52 1.52 -2.59
N LEU A 21 -2.93 2.54 -1.86
CA LEU A 21 -2.03 3.62 -1.47
C LEU A 21 -1.74 3.49 0.02
N ILE A 22 -0.47 3.41 0.37
CA ILE A 22 -0.06 3.25 1.76
C ILE A 22 0.71 4.49 2.17
N ILE A 23 0.27 5.15 3.24
CA ILE A 23 0.92 6.34 3.77
C ILE A 23 1.24 6.08 5.23
N TYR A 24 2.47 6.34 5.62
CA TYR A 24 2.89 6.10 6.99
C TYR A 24 3.71 7.26 7.53
N ASP A 25 3.68 7.41 8.83
CA ASP A 25 4.50 8.37 9.55
C ASP A 25 5.04 7.64 10.77
N ILE A 26 6.31 7.27 10.73
CA ILE A 26 6.94 6.45 11.76
C ILE A 26 8.11 7.22 12.34
N THR A 27 8.09 7.41 13.65
CA THR A 27 9.09 8.24 14.31
C THR A 27 10.42 7.53 14.53
N ASP A 28 10.40 6.22 14.69
CA ASP A 28 11.61 5.48 14.97
C ASP A 28 12.28 5.01 13.68
N ASP A 29 13.58 5.24 13.58
CA ASP A 29 14.32 4.91 12.35
C ASP A 29 14.30 3.43 12.02
N LYS A 30 14.41 2.59 13.04
CA LYS A 30 14.44 1.14 12.80
C LYS A 30 13.08 0.64 12.30
N ARG A 31 12.03 1.11 12.92
CA ARG A 31 10.68 0.72 12.49
C ARG A 31 10.39 1.25 11.10
N ARG A 32 10.83 2.47 10.81
CA ARG A 32 10.61 3.06 9.48
C ARG A 32 11.34 2.25 8.41
N THR A 33 12.57 1.83 8.69
CA THR A 33 13.33 1.01 7.76
C THR A 33 12.65 -0.33 7.51
N LYS A 34 12.12 -0.94 8.57
CA LYS A 34 11.39 -2.20 8.42
C LYS A 34 10.14 -2.03 7.59
N MET A 35 9.45 -0.89 7.77
CA MET A 35 8.25 -0.62 7.00
C MET A 35 8.58 -0.49 5.51
N VAL A 36 9.64 0.25 5.18
CA VAL A 36 10.06 0.42 3.80
C VAL A 36 10.39 -0.94 3.17
N LYS A 37 11.17 -1.75 3.88
CA LYS A 37 11.53 -3.06 3.34
C LYS A 37 10.32 -3.96 3.14
N CYS A 38 9.38 -3.87 4.05
CA CYS A 38 8.14 -4.65 3.93
C CYS A 38 7.36 -4.20 2.69
N LEU A 39 7.19 -2.90 2.54
CA LEU A 39 6.37 -2.36 1.45
C LEU A 39 7.01 -2.56 0.09
N GLU A 40 8.33 -2.62 0.02
CA GLU A 40 9.02 -2.87 -1.24
C GLU A 40 8.67 -4.23 -1.84
N ARG A 41 8.17 -5.14 -1.04
CA ARG A 41 7.71 -6.43 -1.55
C ARG A 41 6.38 -6.34 -2.28
N TYR A 42 5.65 -5.26 -2.07
CA TYR A 42 4.28 -5.14 -2.58
C TYR A 42 4.13 -4.07 -3.64
N GLY A 43 4.95 -3.04 -3.60
CA GLY A 43 4.76 -1.94 -4.53
C GLY A 43 5.97 -1.04 -4.67
N VAL A 44 5.72 0.17 -5.13
CA VAL A 44 6.77 1.15 -5.39
C VAL A 44 6.59 2.37 -4.50
N ARG A 45 7.70 2.93 -4.11
CA ARG A 45 7.71 4.13 -3.31
C ARG A 45 7.48 5.33 -4.24
N VAL A 46 6.42 6.08 -3.96
CA VAL A 46 6.08 7.23 -4.80
C VAL A 46 6.37 8.55 -4.12
N GLN A 47 6.44 8.54 -2.80
CA GLN A 47 6.84 9.69 -2.00
C GLN A 47 7.63 9.16 -0.82
N LYS A 48 8.26 10.07 -0.09
CA LYS A 48 9.13 9.68 1.01
C LYS A 48 8.46 8.70 1.97
N SER A 49 7.18 8.90 2.24
CA SER A 49 6.44 8.05 3.18
C SER A 49 5.17 7.52 2.54
N ALA A 50 5.22 7.22 1.27
CA ALA A 50 4.05 6.71 0.56
C ALA A 50 4.46 5.68 -0.48
N PHE A 51 3.69 4.61 -0.53
CA PHE A 51 3.87 3.54 -1.51
C PHE A 51 2.57 3.31 -2.26
N GLU A 52 2.69 2.88 -3.49
CA GLU A 52 1.55 2.40 -4.26
C GLU A 52 1.79 0.96 -4.64
N ALA A 53 0.73 0.17 -4.60
CA ALA A 53 0.79 -1.24 -4.95
C ALA A 53 -0.43 -1.60 -5.78
N PHE A 54 -0.31 -2.68 -6.55
CA PHE A 54 -1.41 -3.16 -7.40
C PHE A 54 -1.62 -4.62 -7.01
N LEU A 55 -2.60 -4.86 -6.15
CA LEU A 55 -2.68 -6.12 -5.40
C LEU A 55 -4.01 -6.82 -5.59
N THR A 56 -3.96 -8.15 -5.52
CA THR A 56 -5.16 -8.96 -5.36
C THR A 56 -5.64 -8.84 -3.92
N ALA A 57 -6.85 -9.29 -3.65
CA ALA A 57 -7.41 -9.25 -2.31
C ALA A 57 -6.54 -10.00 -1.32
N ARG A 58 -6.00 -11.14 -1.73
CA ARG A 58 -5.15 -11.94 -0.84
C ARG A 58 -3.89 -11.18 -0.46
N LYS A 59 -3.25 -10.55 -1.45
CA LYS A 59 -2.03 -9.81 -1.19
C LYS A 59 -2.31 -8.55 -0.37
N TYR A 60 -3.45 -7.95 -0.58
CA TYR A 60 -3.86 -6.81 0.23
C TYR A 60 -3.98 -7.21 1.70
N ASP A 61 -4.67 -8.32 1.97
CA ASP A 61 -4.83 -8.78 3.34
C ASP A 61 -3.49 -9.10 3.99
N GLU A 62 -2.59 -9.69 3.20
CA GLU A 62 -1.25 -9.98 3.68
C GLU A 62 -0.50 -8.70 4.02
N LEU A 63 -0.59 -7.69 3.16
CA LEU A 63 0.07 -6.41 3.38
C LEU A 63 -0.45 -5.75 4.66
N VAL A 64 -1.76 -5.74 4.84
CA VAL A 64 -2.36 -5.14 6.04
C VAL A 64 -1.86 -5.86 7.28
N ALA A 65 -1.85 -7.18 7.26
CA ALA A 65 -1.41 -7.95 8.42
C ALA A 65 0.05 -7.69 8.76
N ARG A 66 0.89 -7.56 7.76
CA ARG A 66 2.32 -7.35 7.99
C ARG A 66 2.63 -5.94 8.45
N THR A 67 2.02 -4.94 7.81
CA THR A 67 2.35 -3.54 8.10
C THR A 67 1.82 -3.10 9.45
N THR A 68 0.66 -3.59 9.85
CA THR A 68 0.09 -3.19 11.14
C THR A 68 0.93 -3.67 12.31
N ARG A 69 1.74 -4.69 12.12
CA ARG A 69 2.63 -5.17 13.17
C ARG A 69 3.89 -4.35 13.31
N LEU A 70 4.17 -3.49 12.36
CA LEU A 70 5.42 -2.74 12.33
C LEU A 70 5.31 -1.36 12.95
N ILE A 71 4.13 -0.93 13.32
CA ILE A 71 3.94 0.41 13.88
C ILE A 71 3.71 0.32 15.38
N ASP A 72 4.04 1.43 16.03
CA ASP A 72 3.66 1.65 17.42
C ASP A 72 2.50 2.63 17.36
N PRO A 73 1.26 2.18 17.64
CA PRO A 73 0.10 3.07 17.44
C PRO A 73 0.08 4.28 18.36
N ARG A 74 0.97 4.33 19.35
CA ARG A 74 1.06 5.50 20.23
C ARG A 74 1.83 6.64 19.60
N THR A 75 2.73 6.34 18.66
CA THR A 75 3.63 7.35 18.11
C THR A 75 3.62 7.39 16.59
N ASP A 76 3.14 6.34 15.95
CA ASP A 76 3.20 6.21 14.50
C ASP A 76 1.81 6.26 13.89
N SER A 77 1.74 6.55 12.60
CA SER A 77 0.49 6.43 11.88
C SER A 77 0.69 5.60 10.62
N LEU A 78 -0.36 4.93 10.21
CA LEU A 78 -0.40 4.13 9.01
C LEU A 78 -1.77 4.25 8.40
N ARG A 79 -1.82 4.62 7.13
CA ARG A 79 -3.07 4.71 6.39
C ARG A 79 -2.96 3.88 5.14
N ILE A 80 -3.97 3.07 4.89
CA ILE A 80 -4.01 2.24 3.70
C ILE A 80 -5.33 2.53 3.00
N TYR A 81 -5.22 3.01 1.76
CA TYR A 81 -6.38 3.34 0.96
C TYR A 81 -6.52 2.30 -0.13
N LEU A 82 -7.72 1.77 -0.25
CA LEU A 82 -8.05 0.87 -1.33
C LEU A 82 -8.80 1.68 -2.37
N LEU A 83 -8.23 1.81 -3.55
CA LEU A 83 -8.83 2.62 -4.61
C LEU A 83 -9.60 1.73 -5.55
N ALA A 84 -10.67 2.29 -6.09
CA ALA A 84 -11.49 1.53 -7.02
C ALA A 84 -10.67 1.12 -8.22
N ASN A 85 -10.98 -0.01 -8.80
CA ASN A 85 -10.17 -0.56 -9.87
C ASN A 85 -10.26 0.24 -11.17
N HIS A 86 -11.20 1.18 -11.27
CA HIS A 86 -11.26 2.08 -12.42
C HIS A 86 -10.56 3.42 -12.16
N THR A 87 -9.90 3.53 -11.01
CA THR A 87 -9.16 4.74 -10.67
C THR A 87 -7.94 4.85 -11.56
N SER A 88 -7.68 6.06 -12.02
CA SER A 88 -6.47 6.31 -12.77
C SER A 88 -5.57 7.23 -11.96
N VAL A 89 -4.27 7.11 -12.20
CA VAL A 89 -3.28 7.91 -11.50
C VAL A 89 -2.52 8.71 -12.53
N ARG A 90 -2.37 9.99 -12.27
CA ARG A 90 -1.55 10.86 -13.10
C ARG A 90 -0.48 11.45 -12.20
N SER A 91 0.76 11.47 -12.66
CA SER A 91 1.85 11.99 -11.84
C SER A 91 2.85 12.72 -12.73
N TRP A 92 3.59 13.60 -12.10
CA TRP A 92 4.58 14.43 -12.79
C TRP A 92 5.80 14.55 -11.91
N GLY A 93 6.96 14.71 -12.55
CA GLY A 93 8.18 15.01 -11.82
C GLY A 93 8.92 13.78 -11.35
N VAL A 94 9.75 13.98 -10.35
CA VAL A 94 10.67 12.91 -9.93
C VAL A 94 9.98 11.74 -9.25
N GLY A 95 8.77 11.94 -8.78
CA GLY A 95 8.03 10.83 -8.17
C GLY A 95 7.19 10.06 -9.17
N ASP A 96 7.37 10.33 -10.47
CA ASP A 96 6.52 9.72 -11.49
C ASP A 96 7.01 8.31 -11.79
N ARG A 97 6.34 7.35 -11.23
CA ARG A 97 6.61 5.94 -11.47
C ARG A 97 5.31 5.25 -11.83
N HIS A 98 5.38 4.35 -12.80
CA HIS A 98 4.21 3.62 -13.22
C HIS A 98 4.13 2.29 -12.49
N LEU A 99 2.95 1.92 -12.07
CA LEU A 99 2.75 0.64 -11.39
C LEU A 99 3.11 -0.55 -12.25
N GLU A 100 3.03 -0.39 -13.56
CA GLU A 100 3.42 -1.46 -14.46
C GLU A 100 4.90 -1.74 -14.44
N ASP A 101 5.69 -0.83 -13.88
CA ASP A 101 7.11 -1.06 -13.69
C ASP A 101 7.37 -1.95 -12.49
N VAL A 102 6.36 -2.20 -11.68
CA VAL A 102 6.48 -3.07 -10.55
C VAL A 102 6.18 -4.45 -11.04
N ILE A 103 7.02 -5.35 -10.72
CA ILE A 103 6.77 -6.68 -11.09
C ILE A 103 5.62 -7.22 -10.40
N VAL A 104 4.73 -7.69 -11.13
CA VAL A 104 3.59 -8.08 -10.54
C VAL A 104 3.53 -9.49 -10.37
N PHE A 105 3.92 -10.00 -9.52
CA PHE A 105 3.63 -11.15 -9.02
C PHE A 105 2.75 -12.13 -9.45
#